data_715d3b7024a794eb2bdd0937c1b838e0
#
_entry.id   715d3b7024a794eb2bdd0937c1b838e0
#
_cell.length_a   1.000
_cell.length_b   1.000
_cell.length_c   1.000
_cell.angle_alpha   90.00
_cell.angle_beta   90.00
_cell.angle_gamma   90.00
#
_symmetry.space_group_name_H-M   'P 1'
#
loop_
_entity.id
_entity.type
_entity.pdbx_description
1 polymer ?
#
loop_
_entity_poly.entity_id
_entity_poly.type
_entity_poly.pdbx_seq_one_letter_code
_entity_poly.pdbx_strand_id
1 'polypeptide(L)'
;MFTTSKTQKQQQKMKKLNFSINEARAIAMLEKTLNVASAADALDVSSNALNISISRVEQKIGKSLFVRKQKTGEVTLSPGSEFILDYMKTIMGAADLIEDKDQTWSEDPTTGQLTLRTTQTMMEYIIGPHFVDFINKHPRLNVSFKQQDDLSNHSASSNEISITACTEMESEYEYFPFHSFAQRYWASKKYLERFGTPKTMEDLFHHRILLQHTLKDPRMLFGSCPTMQMAHPGDIKGYEVHSARVCDFLCESGLGVMGAFDETVKLSKLKVENVFPKIKGEKVDLFVRVNRQFLKAPVARYFINWLFECRDKTLGGIQTKPSFPHKKLIP
;
A
#
# COMPACT_ATOMS: atom_id res chain seq x y z
N MET A 1 49.76 40.14 5.39
CA MET A 1 48.47 40.83 5.27
C MET A 1 47.57 40.00 4.39
N PHE A 2 46.80 39.11 4.96
CA PHE A 2 45.81 38.33 4.23
C PHE A 2 44.43 38.90 4.57
N THR A 3 43.84 39.56 3.58
CA THR A 3 42.49 40.12 3.64
C THR A 3 41.50 38.94 3.57
N THR A 4 40.87 38.66 4.67
CA THR A 4 39.75 37.71 4.77
C THR A 4 38.55 38.22 3.97
N SER A 5 38.30 37.59 2.86
CA SER A 5 37.08 37.72 2.06
C SER A 5 35.86 37.38 2.95
N LYS A 6 35.00 38.37 3.13
CA LYS A 6 33.69 38.21 3.72
C LYS A 6 32.84 37.30 2.81
N THR A 7 32.92 36.03 3.02
CA THR A 7 31.96 35.08 2.44
C THR A 7 30.60 35.41 3.04
N GLN A 8 29.78 36.07 2.26
CA GLN A 8 28.38 36.32 2.54
C GLN A 8 27.71 35.00 2.79
N LYS A 9 27.49 34.65 4.04
CA LYS A 9 26.47 33.70 4.43
C LYS A 9 25.11 34.30 4.03
N GLN A 10 24.69 34.07 2.83
CA GLN A 10 23.29 34.12 2.49
C GLN A 10 22.61 33.03 3.34
N GLN A 11 22.21 33.42 4.53
CA GLN A 11 21.14 32.74 5.24
C GLN A 11 19.90 32.87 4.35
N GLN A 12 19.66 31.87 3.53
CA GLN A 12 18.39 31.68 2.86
C GLN A 12 17.38 31.53 3.99
N LYS A 13 16.74 32.66 4.34
CA LYS A 13 15.63 32.71 5.29
C LYS A 13 14.60 31.76 4.71
N MET A 14 14.49 30.54 5.26
CA MET A 14 13.45 29.58 4.87
C MET A 14 12.15 30.35 4.96
N LYS A 15 11.57 30.67 3.81
CA LYS A 15 10.27 31.30 3.72
C LYS A 15 9.32 30.29 4.36
N LYS A 16 8.82 30.60 5.57
CA LYS A 16 7.80 29.75 6.20
C LYS A 16 6.62 29.71 5.24
N LEU A 17 6.42 28.56 4.62
CA LEU A 17 5.24 28.30 3.82
C LEU A 17 4.06 28.24 4.79
N ASN A 18 3.25 29.30 4.80
CA ASN A 18 2.10 29.43 5.67
C ASN A 18 0.84 29.18 4.83
N PHE A 19 0.38 27.93 4.80
CA PHE A 19 -0.87 27.54 4.14
C PHE A 19 -2.01 27.45 5.16
N SER A 20 -3.18 27.92 4.77
CA SER A 20 -4.40 27.66 5.52
C SER A 20 -5.00 26.31 5.09
N ILE A 21 -5.78 25.69 5.97
CA ILE A 21 -6.54 24.46 5.65
C ILE A 21 -7.44 24.69 4.43
N ASN A 22 -8.09 25.86 4.35
CA ASN A 22 -8.97 26.19 3.23
C ASN A 22 -8.19 26.30 1.89
N GLU A 23 -6.95 26.78 1.91
CA GLU A 23 -6.10 26.79 0.72
C GLU A 23 -5.72 25.38 0.29
N ALA A 24 -5.37 24.50 1.22
CA ALA A 24 -5.10 23.10 0.93
C ALA A 24 -6.36 22.37 0.40
N ARG A 25 -7.52 22.65 0.99
CA ARG A 25 -8.83 22.11 0.57
C ARG A 25 -9.17 22.53 -0.85
N ALA A 26 -8.92 23.79 -1.22
CA ALA A 26 -9.13 24.32 -2.55
C ALA A 26 -8.29 23.57 -3.60
N ILE A 27 -7.00 23.35 -3.31
CA ILE A 27 -6.08 22.61 -4.17
C ILE A 27 -6.53 21.15 -4.35
N ALA A 28 -6.79 20.45 -3.25
CA ALA A 28 -7.19 19.04 -3.29
C ALA A 28 -8.53 18.84 -4.04
N MET A 29 -9.48 19.76 -3.87
CA MET A 29 -10.76 19.65 -4.57
C MET A 29 -10.63 19.95 -6.07
N LEU A 30 -9.81 20.93 -6.46
CA LEU A 30 -9.58 21.19 -7.89
C LEU A 30 -8.83 20.04 -8.57
N GLU A 31 -7.88 19.42 -7.89
CA GLU A 31 -7.21 18.23 -8.40
C GLU A 31 -8.19 17.08 -8.64
N LYS A 32 -9.10 16.86 -7.69
CA LYS A 32 -10.11 15.78 -7.77
C LYS A 32 -11.10 15.98 -8.90
N THR A 33 -11.54 17.22 -9.14
CA THR A 33 -12.62 17.53 -10.09
C THR A 33 -12.10 17.93 -11.47
N LEU A 34 -10.87 18.45 -11.54
CA LEU A 34 -10.26 19.07 -12.74
C LEU A 34 -11.17 20.11 -13.42
N ASN A 35 -12.08 20.68 -12.65
CA ASN A 35 -13.04 21.67 -13.10
C ASN A 35 -13.30 22.70 -11.98
N VAL A 36 -13.10 23.98 -12.30
CA VAL A 36 -13.21 25.08 -11.33
C VAL A 36 -14.63 25.23 -10.78
N ALA A 37 -15.65 25.11 -11.64
CA ALA A 37 -17.04 25.25 -11.21
C ALA A 37 -17.45 24.12 -10.27
N SER A 38 -17.16 22.87 -10.67
CA SER A 38 -17.45 21.68 -9.85
C SER A 38 -16.68 21.70 -8.50
N ALA A 39 -15.44 22.19 -8.51
CA ALA A 39 -14.67 22.33 -7.27
C ALA A 39 -15.24 23.41 -6.34
N ALA A 40 -15.70 24.53 -6.92
CA ALA A 40 -16.30 25.63 -6.18
C ALA A 40 -17.65 25.21 -5.56
N ASP A 41 -18.50 24.53 -6.34
CA ASP A 41 -19.77 23.98 -5.86
C ASP A 41 -19.56 22.97 -4.74
N ALA A 42 -18.58 22.06 -4.87
CA ALA A 42 -18.27 21.07 -3.84
C ALA A 42 -17.76 21.68 -2.52
N LEU A 43 -17.23 22.89 -2.57
CA LEU A 43 -16.70 23.61 -1.41
C LEU A 43 -17.64 24.71 -0.89
N ASP A 44 -18.81 24.86 -1.53
CA ASP A 44 -19.77 25.93 -1.23
C ASP A 44 -19.14 27.34 -1.26
N VAL A 45 -18.33 27.59 -2.28
CA VAL A 45 -17.67 28.89 -2.50
C VAL A 45 -17.87 29.36 -3.93
N SER A 46 -17.65 30.65 -4.20
CA SER A 46 -17.65 31.14 -5.58
C SER A 46 -16.39 30.69 -6.34
N SER A 47 -16.53 30.46 -7.67
CA SER A 47 -15.38 30.15 -8.53
C SER A 47 -14.26 31.19 -8.44
N ASN A 48 -14.61 32.46 -8.18
CA ASN A 48 -13.62 33.52 -7.98
C ASN A 48 -12.86 33.34 -6.66
N ALA A 49 -13.54 33.04 -5.56
CA ALA A 49 -12.91 32.77 -4.26
C ALA A 49 -11.97 31.56 -4.34
N LEU A 50 -12.41 30.49 -5.02
CA LEU A 50 -11.57 29.30 -5.26
C LEU A 50 -10.30 29.69 -6.03
N ASN A 51 -10.46 30.45 -7.14
CA ASN A 51 -9.32 30.89 -7.95
C ASN A 51 -8.33 31.75 -7.17
N ILE A 52 -8.80 32.64 -6.31
CA ILE A 52 -7.95 33.46 -5.43
C ILE A 52 -7.15 32.54 -4.48
N SER A 53 -7.79 31.55 -3.87
CA SER A 53 -7.15 30.61 -2.97
C SER A 53 -6.05 29.81 -3.67
N ILE A 54 -6.32 29.30 -4.87
CA ILE A 54 -5.34 28.57 -5.68
C ILE A 54 -4.16 29.46 -6.07
N SER A 55 -4.44 30.67 -6.58
CA SER A 55 -3.40 31.60 -6.99
C SER A 55 -2.50 32.02 -5.81
N ARG A 56 -3.05 32.17 -4.60
CA ARG A 56 -2.26 32.42 -3.38
C ARG A 56 -1.30 31.28 -3.06
N VAL A 57 -1.76 30.03 -3.20
CA VAL A 57 -0.91 28.86 -2.98
C VAL A 57 0.20 28.81 -4.04
N GLU A 58 -0.14 28.94 -5.32
CA GLU A 58 0.83 28.96 -6.41
C GLU A 58 1.87 30.07 -6.24
N GLN A 59 1.46 31.26 -5.81
CA GLN A 59 2.35 32.37 -5.52
C GLN A 59 3.28 32.08 -4.33
N LYS A 60 2.78 31.43 -3.25
CA LYS A 60 3.58 31.04 -2.10
C LYS A 60 4.64 30.01 -2.47
N ILE A 61 4.28 29.06 -3.32
CA ILE A 61 5.15 27.98 -3.82
C ILE A 61 6.10 28.51 -4.89
N GLY A 62 5.71 29.55 -5.63
CA GLY A 62 6.47 30.09 -6.76
C GLY A 62 6.35 29.28 -8.04
N LYS A 63 5.32 28.42 -8.14
CA LYS A 63 5.07 27.53 -9.27
C LYS A 63 3.57 27.32 -9.47
N SER A 64 3.12 27.29 -10.75
CA SER A 64 1.76 26.90 -11.06
C SER A 64 1.56 25.41 -10.86
N LEU A 65 0.48 25.04 -10.18
CA LEU A 65 0.08 23.66 -9.94
C LEU A 65 -0.86 23.16 -11.03
N PHE A 66 -1.58 24.06 -11.67
CA PHE A 66 -2.57 23.76 -12.66
C PHE A 66 -2.39 24.58 -13.94
N VAL A 67 -2.65 23.95 -15.07
CA VAL A 67 -2.74 24.60 -16.41
C VAL A 67 -4.21 24.66 -16.81
N ARG A 68 -4.67 25.86 -17.20
CA ARG A 68 -6.05 26.10 -17.61
C ARG A 68 -6.13 26.27 -19.13
N LYS A 69 -7.01 25.52 -19.76
CA LYS A 69 -7.33 25.70 -21.17
C LYS A 69 -8.37 26.80 -21.31
N GLN A 70 -8.00 27.93 -21.89
CA GLN A 70 -8.86 29.14 -22.00
C GLN A 70 -10.20 28.91 -22.71
N LYS A 71 -10.31 27.92 -23.60
CA LYS A 71 -11.55 27.70 -24.42
C LYS A 71 -12.55 26.73 -23.80
N THR A 72 -12.11 25.80 -23.00
CA THR A 72 -12.96 24.69 -22.48
C THR A 72 -13.19 24.75 -20.97
N GLY A 73 -12.47 25.60 -20.26
CA GLY A 73 -12.50 25.63 -18.79
C GLY A 73 -11.86 24.39 -18.13
N GLU A 74 -11.34 23.47 -18.93
CA GLU A 74 -10.62 22.29 -18.43
C GLU A 74 -9.35 22.68 -17.73
N VAL A 75 -9.10 22.00 -16.62
CA VAL A 75 -7.91 22.15 -15.80
C VAL A 75 -7.10 20.86 -15.90
N THR A 76 -5.79 20.98 -16.13
CA THR A 76 -4.86 19.86 -16.10
C THR A 76 -3.74 20.15 -15.10
N LEU A 77 -3.08 19.11 -14.61
CA LEU A 77 -1.97 19.27 -13.70
C LEU A 77 -0.74 19.83 -14.41
N SER A 78 -0.01 20.72 -13.76
CA SER A 78 1.30 21.18 -14.25
C SER A 78 2.34 20.07 -14.06
N PRO A 79 3.29 19.89 -15.01
CA PRO A 79 4.35 18.90 -14.85
C PRO A 79 5.13 19.07 -13.54
N GLY A 80 5.24 17.99 -12.76
CA GLY A 80 5.95 17.96 -11.47
C GLY A 80 5.21 18.69 -10.34
N SER A 81 3.88 18.84 -10.45
CA SER A 81 3.02 19.32 -9.35
C SER A 81 2.55 18.20 -8.43
N GLU A 82 2.63 16.94 -8.87
CA GLU A 82 2.12 15.75 -8.20
C GLU A 82 2.63 15.65 -6.75
N PHE A 83 3.91 15.91 -6.56
CA PHE A 83 4.55 15.90 -5.25
C PHE A 83 3.91 16.89 -4.25
N ILE A 84 3.63 18.12 -4.71
CA ILE A 84 3.01 19.15 -3.86
C ILE A 84 1.55 18.80 -3.57
N LEU A 85 0.85 18.24 -4.55
CA LEU A 85 -0.53 17.82 -4.42
C LEU A 85 -0.68 16.70 -3.38
N ASP A 86 0.25 15.75 -3.34
CA ASP A 86 0.26 14.69 -2.34
C ASP A 86 0.48 15.24 -0.91
N TYR A 87 1.33 16.25 -0.74
CA TYR A 87 1.44 16.94 0.55
C TYR A 87 0.16 17.67 0.94
N MET A 88 -0.51 18.32 -0.02
CA MET A 88 -1.80 18.99 0.26
C MET A 88 -2.87 17.97 0.67
N LYS A 89 -2.93 16.81 0.05
CA LYS A 89 -3.81 15.71 0.47
C LYS A 89 -3.49 15.23 1.89
N THR A 90 -2.21 15.13 2.22
CA THR A 90 -1.77 14.74 3.58
C THR A 90 -2.25 15.76 4.62
N ILE A 91 -2.08 17.07 4.34
CA ILE A 91 -2.58 18.14 5.21
C ILE A 91 -4.10 18.07 5.35
N MET A 92 -4.81 17.82 4.25
CA MET A 92 -6.27 17.68 4.28
C MET A 92 -6.71 16.48 5.10
N GLY A 93 -6.07 15.31 4.90
CA GLY A 93 -6.38 14.13 5.70
C GLY A 93 -6.16 14.36 7.21
N ALA A 94 -5.12 15.12 7.58
CA ALA A 94 -4.89 15.52 8.97
C ALA A 94 -5.96 16.51 9.50
N ALA A 95 -6.41 17.44 8.64
CA ALA A 95 -7.46 18.39 8.99
C ALA A 95 -8.83 17.72 9.18
N ASP A 96 -9.16 16.80 8.25
CA ASP A 96 -10.41 16.03 8.31
C ASP A 96 -10.49 15.19 9.61
N LEU A 97 -9.34 14.65 10.08
CA LEU A 97 -9.27 13.96 11.37
C LEU A 97 -9.54 14.89 12.57
N ILE A 98 -9.18 16.17 12.45
CA ILE A 98 -9.43 17.16 13.53
C ILE A 98 -10.90 17.63 13.50
N GLU A 99 -11.46 17.77 12.30
CA GLU A 99 -12.86 18.21 12.12
C GLU A 99 -13.86 17.10 12.47
N ASP A 100 -13.48 15.83 12.30
CA ASP A 100 -14.29 14.66 12.64
C ASP A 100 -14.19 14.35 14.16
N LYS A 101 -14.59 15.34 14.97
CA LYS A 101 -14.48 15.29 16.43
C LYS A 101 -15.18 14.10 17.08
N ASP A 102 -16.23 13.58 16.44
CA ASP A 102 -17.03 12.51 17.02
C ASP A 102 -16.41 11.11 16.80
N GLN A 103 -15.51 10.95 15.83
CA GLN A 103 -15.00 9.64 15.45
C GLN A 103 -13.55 9.36 15.90
N THR A 104 -12.66 10.37 15.89
CA THR A 104 -11.23 10.16 16.17
C THR A 104 -10.83 10.40 17.62
N TRP A 105 -11.64 11.13 18.38
CA TRP A 105 -11.37 11.48 19.77
C TRP A 105 -12.18 10.64 20.78
N SER A 106 -12.93 9.65 20.30
CA SER A 106 -13.64 8.74 21.17
C SER A 106 -12.64 7.90 21.97
N GLU A 107 -12.79 7.87 23.29
CA GLU A 107 -12.08 6.94 24.16
C GLU A 107 -12.57 5.49 23.96
N ASP A 108 -13.74 5.32 23.35
CA ASP A 108 -14.30 4.01 23.00
C ASP A 108 -13.54 3.43 21.79
N PRO A 109 -12.74 2.37 21.99
CA PRO A 109 -11.94 1.78 20.92
C PRO A 109 -12.77 1.06 19.84
N THR A 110 -14.09 0.96 20.06
CA THR A 110 -15.02 0.26 19.16
C THR A 110 -15.79 1.22 18.27
N THR A 111 -15.39 2.50 18.24
CA THR A 111 -16.02 3.55 17.43
C THR A 111 -14.98 4.27 16.59
N GLY A 112 -15.40 4.82 15.47
CA GLY A 112 -14.55 5.63 14.61
C GLY A 112 -14.43 5.10 13.19
N GLN A 113 -13.52 5.69 12.46
CA GLN A 113 -13.26 5.34 11.06
C GLN A 113 -11.78 5.00 10.85
N LEU A 114 -11.51 3.94 10.13
CA LEU A 114 -10.17 3.58 9.72
C LEU A 114 -10.16 2.94 8.31
N THR A 115 -9.00 2.95 7.70
CA THR A 115 -8.75 2.26 6.45
C THR A 115 -7.77 1.12 6.69
N LEU A 116 -8.12 -0.08 6.27
CA LEU A 116 -7.18 -1.20 6.16
C LEU A 116 -6.71 -1.33 4.72
N ARG A 117 -5.41 -1.20 4.52
CA ARG A 117 -4.76 -1.46 3.23
C ARG A 117 -4.00 -2.78 3.29
N THR A 118 -4.32 -3.70 2.39
CA THR A 118 -3.62 -4.99 2.33
C THR A 118 -3.83 -5.65 0.96
N THR A 119 -3.14 -6.75 0.70
CA THR A 119 -3.31 -7.51 -0.54
C THR A 119 -4.64 -8.26 -0.53
N GLN A 120 -5.15 -8.57 -1.74
CA GLN A 120 -6.34 -9.40 -1.90
C GLN A 120 -6.23 -10.71 -1.12
N THR A 121 -5.09 -11.37 -1.18
CA THR A 121 -4.84 -12.66 -0.53
C THR A 121 -4.93 -12.57 1.00
N MET A 122 -4.35 -11.52 1.61
CA MET A 122 -4.45 -11.29 3.05
C MET A 122 -5.91 -11.08 3.47
N MET A 123 -6.63 -10.26 2.68
CA MET A 123 -8.03 -10.00 2.96
C MET A 123 -8.88 -11.26 2.81
N GLU A 124 -8.68 -12.04 1.76
CA GLU A 124 -9.52 -13.19 1.46
C GLU A 124 -9.31 -14.37 2.44
N TYR A 125 -8.06 -14.66 2.79
CA TYR A 125 -7.76 -15.89 3.54
C TYR A 125 -7.46 -15.68 5.02
N ILE A 126 -7.03 -14.49 5.44
CA ILE A 126 -6.58 -14.26 6.82
C ILE A 126 -7.52 -13.35 7.59
N ILE A 127 -7.99 -12.25 7.00
CA ILE A 127 -8.76 -11.23 7.70
C ILE A 127 -10.26 -11.40 7.47
N GLY A 128 -10.68 -11.56 6.21
CA GLY A 128 -12.07 -11.61 5.80
C GLY A 128 -12.90 -12.69 6.52
N PRO A 129 -12.38 -13.92 6.74
CA PRO A 129 -13.11 -14.95 7.47
C PRO A 129 -13.55 -14.54 8.89
N HIS A 130 -12.87 -13.56 9.50
CA HIS A 130 -13.16 -13.09 10.86
C HIS A 130 -13.86 -11.72 10.88
N PHE A 131 -13.95 -11.05 9.72
CA PHE A 131 -14.39 -9.66 9.66
C PHE A 131 -15.88 -9.48 9.95
N VAL A 132 -16.73 -10.38 9.47
CA VAL A 132 -18.19 -10.30 9.68
C VAL A 132 -18.52 -10.34 11.17
N ASP A 133 -17.93 -11.28 11.91
CA ASP A 133 -18.14 -11.39 13.36
C ASP A 133 -17.61 -10.15 14.11
N PHE A 134 -16.50 -9.59 13.62
CA PHE A 134 -15.91 -8.41 14.21
C PHE A 134 -16.81 -7.19 14.04
N ILE A 135 -17.27 -6.90 12.81
CA ILE A 135 -18.07 -5.70 12.56
C ILE A 135 -19.47 -5.79 13.19
N ASN A 136 -20.04 -7.00 13.28
CA ASN A 136 -21.33 -7.20 13.97
C ASN A 136 -21.25 -6.90 15.47
N LYS A 137 -20.07 -7.10 16.08
CA LYS A 137 -19.81 -6.72 17.48
C LYS A 137 -19.52 -5.24 17.64
N HIS A 138 -19.13 -4.55 16.57
CA HIS A 138 -18.69 -3.16 16.59
C HIS A 138 -19.39 -2.32 15.50
N PRO A 139 -20.74 -2.17 15.57
CA PRO A 139 -21.53 -1.54 14.51
C PRO A 139 -21.26 -0.05 14.33
N ARG A 140 -20.58 0.60 15.30
CA ARG A 140 -20.18 2.00 15.22
C ARG A 140 -18.77 2.21 14.64
N LEU A 141 -18.08 1.11 14.29
CA LEU A 141 -16.78 1.16 13.65
C LEU A 141 -16.94 1.10 12.12
N ASN A 142 -16.47 2.12 11.43
CA ASN A 142 -16.46 2.16 9.96
C ASN A 142 -15.07 1.78 9.45
N VAL A 143 -14.99 0.67 8.72
CA VAL A 143 -13.73 0.17 8.15
C VAL A 143 -13.80 0.18 6.64
N SER A 144 -12.92 0.97 6.02
CA SER A 144 -12.71 0.96 4.57
C SER A 144 -11.58 0.00 4.19
N PHE A 145 -11.79 -0.78 3.14
CA PHE A 145 -10.74 -1.65 2.61
C PHE A 145 -10.13 -1.05 1.34
N LYS A 146 -8.82 -0.93 1.33
CA LYS A 146 -8.07 -0.59 0.12
C LYS A 146 -7.21 -1.76 -0.29
N GLN A 147 -7.46 -2.28 -1.47
CA GLN A 147 -6.60 -3.30 -2.04
C GLN A 147 -5.26 -2.66 -2.42
N GLN A 148 -4.20 -3.34 -2.04
CA GLN A 148 -2.84 -3.03 -2.45
C GLN A 148 -2.38 -4.13 -3.42
N ASP A 149 -2.02 -3.74 -4.63
CA ASP A 149 -1.60 -4.69 -5.66
C ASP A 149 -0.16 -5.17 -5.43
N ASP A 150 0.63 -4.39 -4.73
CA ASP A 150 1.97 -4.76 -4.29
C ASP A 150 2.14 -4.63 -2.78
N LEU A 151 3.20 -5.22 -2.24
CA LEU A 151 3.53 -5.17 -0.81
C LEU A 151 4.47 -3.99 -0.47
N SER A 152 4.67 -3.05 -1.40
CA SER A 152 5.54 -1.90 -1.18
C SER A 152 4.89 -0.85 -0.27
N ASN A 153 5.73 -0.03 0.34
CA ASN A 153 5.26 1.12 1.10
C ASN A 153 4.67 2.19 0.16
N HIS A 154 3.45 2.60 0.44
CA HIS A 154 2.82 3.73 -0.22
C HIS A 154 2.49 4.82 0.79
N SER A 155 2.37 6.05 0.31
CA SER A 155 1.87 7.15 1.11
C SER A 155 0.49 6.78 1.66
N ALA A 156 0.38 6.64 2.98
CA ALA A 156 -0.84 6.26 3.66
C ALA A 156 -1.62 7.51 4.08
N SER A 157 -2.96 7.41 4.09
CA SER A 157 -3.78 8.39 4.77
C SER A 157 -3.53 8.32 6.29
N SER A 158 -3.80 9.41 6.98
CA SER A 158 -3.49 9.55 8.40
C SER A 158 -4.19 8.51 9.31
N ASN A 159 -5.32 7.95 8.89
CA ASN A 159 -6.09 6.92 9.61
C ASN A 159 -5.97 5.52 8.96
N GLU A 160 -4.87 5.27 8.25
CA GLU A 160 -4.66 4.01 7.56
C GLU A 160 -3.76 3.07 8.36
N ILE A 161 -4.16 1.82 8.42
CA ILE A 161 -3.36 0.69 8.86
C ILE A 161 -3.09 -0.18 7.64
N SER A 162 -1.84 -0.55 7.40
CA SER A 162 -1.49 -1.39 6.25
C SER A 162 -0.73 -2.64 6.67
N ILE A 163 -0.92 -3.75 5.92
CA ILE A 163 -0.09 -4.94 6.02
C ILE A 163 0.79 -4.99 4.77
N THR A 164 2.09 -4.82 4.95
CA THR A 164 3.05 -4.59 3.87
C THR A 164 4.39 -5.27 4.13
N ALA A 165 5.13 -5.59 3.06
CA ALA A 165 6.56 -5.85 3.17
C ALA A 165 7.28 -4.51 3.32
N CYS A 166 8.29 -4.48 4.17
CA CYS A 166 9.03 -3.26 4.45
C CYS A 166 10.48 -3.43 4.01
N THR A 167 10.91 -2.63 3.04
CA THR A 167 12.31 -2.51 2.64
C THR A 167 13.02 -1.37 3.37
N GLU A 168 12.27 -0.31 3.71
CA GLU A 168 12.76 0.86 4.44
C GLU A 168 11.71 1.28 5.47
N MET A 169 12.15 1.54 6.70
CA MET A 169 11.28 2.01 7.79
C MET A 169 11.27 3.53 7.83
N GLU A 170 10.12 4.11 7.58
CA GLU A 170 9.90 5.55 7.66
C GLU A 170 9.68 6.00 9.11
N SER A 171 10.30 7.10 9.53
CA SER A 171 10.27 7.57 10.93
C SER A 171 8.88 7.97 11.44
N GLU A 172 7.96 8.27 10.53
CA GLU A 172 6.57 8.69 10.85
C GLU A 172 5.65 7.52 11.19
N TYR A 173 6.10 6.30 10.96
CA TYR A 173 5.31 5.09 11.14
C TYR A 173 5.89 4.18 12.21
N GLU A 174 5.02 3.37 12.81
CA GLU A 174 5.38 2.19 13.59
C GLU A 174 5.14 0.93 12.76
N TYR A 175 6.02 -0.04 12.96
CA TYR A 175 6.02 -1.31 12.23
C TYR A 175 5.99 -2.45 13.24
N PHE A 176 4.92 -3.24 13.19
CA PHE A 176 4.76 -4.41 14.04
C PHE A 176 4.92 -5.67 13.19
N PRO A 177 5.89 -6.54 13.46
CA PRO A 177 6.06 -7.79 12.73
C PRO A 177 4.76 -8.59 12.72
N PHE A 178 4.23 -8.85 11.53
CA PHE A 178 2.97 -9.57 11.39
C PHE A 178 3.19 -11.05 11.19
N HIS A 179 3.89 -11.44 10.14
CA HIS A 179 4.22 -12.83 9.83
C HIS A 179 5.35 -12.91 8.80
N SER A 180 6.11 -14.02 8.83
CA SER A 180 7.12 -14.33 7.83
C SER A 180 6.60 -15.44 6.93
N PHE A 181 6.18 -15.08 5.74
CA PHE A 181 5.64 -16.01 4.75
C PHE A 181 6.76 -16.67 3.94
N ALA A 182 6.57 -17.93 3.59
CA ALA A 182 7.50 -18.64 2.70
C ALA A 182 6.98 -18.61 1.27
N GLN A 183 7.66 -17.86 0.38
CA GLN A 183 7.35 -17.82 -1.04
C GLN A 183 7.96 -19.04 -1.74
N ARG A 184 7.17 -19.73 -2.54
CA ARG A 184 7.59 -20.89 -3.33
C ARG A 184 6.98 -20.86 -4.74
N TYR A 185 7.38 -21.83 -5.56
CA TYR A 185 6.90 -21.99 -6.93
C TYR A 185 5.93 -23.17 -7.01
N TRP A 186 4.82 -22.93 -7.66
CA TRP A 186 3.71 -23.85 -7.73
C TRP A 186 3.25 -24.07 -9.16
N ALA A 187 2.90 -25.29 -9.51
CA ALA A 187 2.29 -25.62 -10.79
C ALA A 187 1.29 -26.75 -10.61
N SER A 188 0.29 -26.84 -11.49
CA SER A 188 -0.61 -27.98 -11.47
C SER A 188 0.09 -29.22 -12.00
N LYS A 189 -0.34 -30.40 -11.50
CA LYS A 189 0.13 -31.69 -11.98
C LYS A 189 0.02 -31.81 -13.51
N LYS A 190 -1.12 -31.39 -14.07
CA LYS A 190 -1.38 -31.34 -15.52
C LYS A 190 -0.33 -30.55 -16.29
N TYR A 191 0.14 -29.43 -15.73
CA TYR A 191 1.20 -28.63 -16.36
C TYR A 191 2.53 -29.38 -16.35
N LEU A 192 2.91 -29.94 -15.20
CA LEU A 192 4.17 -30.66 -15.02
C LEU A 192 4.24 -31.93 -15.87
N GLU A 193 3.14 -32.66 -16.04
CA GLU A 193 3.07 -33.82 -16.93
C GLU A 193 3.28 -33.45 -18.39
N ARG A 194 2.82 -32.28 -18.82
CA ARG A 194 2.89 -31.83 -20.21
C ARG A 194 4.23 -31.17 -20.56
N PHE A 195 4.80 -30.38 -19.65
CA PHE A 195 5.98 -29.54 -19.94
C PHE A 195 7.22 -29.98 -19.17
N GLY A 196 7.13 -31.01 -18.34
CA GLY A 196 8.19 -31.47 -17.46
C GLY A 196 8.24 -30.70 -16.13
N THR A 197 8.94 -31.28 -15.16
CA THR A 197 9.18 -30.65 -13.87
C THR A 197 10.57 -29.99 -13.90
N PRO A 198 10.68 -28.67 -13.69
CA PRO A 198 11.97 -28.00 -13.61
C PRO A 198 12.77 -28.57 -12.42
N LYS A 199 14.07 -28.78 -12.63
CA LYS A 199 14.97 -29.34 -11.61
C LYS A 199 15.79 -28.25 -10.92
N THR A 200 16.08 -27.16 -11.62
CA THR A 200 16.80 -25.99 -11.14
C THR A 200 15.97 -24.73 -11.34
N MET A 201 16.36 -23.64 -10.70
CA MET A 201 15.68 -22.35 -10.88
C MET A 201 15.86 -21.83 -12.31
N GLU A 202 17.00 -22.13 -12.93
CA GLU A 202 17.31 -21.75 -14.31
C GLU A 202 16.37 -22.45 -15.32
N ASP A 203 15.90 -23.65 -15.02
CA ASP A 203 14.96 -24.35 -15.89
C ASP A 203 13.65 -23.58 -16.06
N LEU A 204 13.31 -22.67 -15.11
CA LEU A 204 12.14 -21.82 -15.20
C LEU A 204 12.13 -20.91 -16.43
N PHE A 205 13.29 -20.57 -17.01
CA PHE A 205 13.36 -19.84 -18.29
C PHE A 205 12.69 -20.59 -19.46
N HIS A 206 12.60 -21.91 -19.35
CA HIS A 206 11.96 -22.76 -20.38
C HIS A 206 10.49 -23.01 -20.09
N HIS A 207 10.00 -22.54 -18.93
CA HIS A 207 8.60 -22.67 -18.50
C HIS A 207 7.82 -21.38 -18.70
N ARG A 208 6.49 -21.49 -18.69
CA ARG A 208 5.58 -20.35 -18.68
C ARG A 208 5.41 -19.87 -17.26
N ILE A 209 5.72 -18.63 -17.00
CA ILE A 209 5.61 -18.03 -15.65
C ILE A 209 4.37 -17.16 -15.60
N LEU A 210 3.58 -17.31 -14.56
CA LEU A 210 2.45 -16.44 -14.26
C LEU A 210 2.97 -15.32 -13.37
N LEU A 211 3.15 -14.15 -13.97
CA LEU A 211 3.70 -12.96 -13.33
C LEU A 211 2.56 -12.20 -12.68
N GLN A 212 2.41 -12.34 -11.39
CA GLN A 212 1.46 -11.51 -10.67
C GLN A 212 1.99 -10.07 -10.62
N HIS A 213 1.18 -9.11 -11.08
CA HIS A 213 1.57 -7.69 -11.21
C HIS A 213 1.91 -6.99 -9.88
N THR A 214 1.79 -7.69 -8.75
CA THR A 214 2.20 -7.21 -7.43
C THR A 214 3.70 -6.92 -7.32
N LEU A 215 4.49 -7.35 -8.30
CA LEU A 215 5.93 -7.15 -8.34
C LEU A 215 6.26 -6.27 -9.54
N LYS A 216 6.73 -5.05 -9.27
CA LYS A 216 7.19 -4.11 -10.32
C LYS A 216 8.26 -4.71 -11.22
N ASP A 217 8.98 -5.70 -10.72
CA ASP A 217 10.03 -6.41 -11.44
C ASP A 217 9.78 -7.92 -11.34
N PRO A 218 9.53 -8.62 -12.46
CA PRO A 218 9.38 -10.07 -12.49
C PRO A 218 10.54 -10.82 -11.82
N ARG A 219 11.74 -10.23 -11.83
CA ARG A 219 12.95 -10.81 -11.23
C ARG A 219 12.85 -10.92 -9.70
N MET A 220 12.01 -10.09 -9.06
CA MET A 220 11.74 -10.19 -7.61
C MET A 220 11.03 -11.48 -7.20
N LEU A 221 10.35 -12.16 -8.15
CA LEU A 221 9.79 -13.51 -7.93
C LEU A 221 10.88 -14.56 -7.71
N PHE A 222 12.08 -14.29 -8.18
CA PHE A 222 13.19 -15.25 -8.20
C PHE A 222 14.28 -14.91 -7.17
N GLY A 223 13.92 -14.16 -6.13
CA GLY A 223 14.71 -13.52 -5.08
C GLY A 223 16.10 -14.07 -4.79
N SER A 224 16.24 -15.37 -4.60
CA SER A 224 17.52 -16.01 -4.26
C SER A 224 18.26 -16.63 -5.45
N CYS A 225 17.76 -16.48 -6.69
CA CYS A 225 18.45 -17.00 -7.88
C CYS A 225 19.20 -15.89 -8.63
N PRO A 226 20.54 -15.77 -8.49
CA PRO A 226 21.31 -14.71 -9.14
C PRO A 226 21.15 -14.67 -10.66
N THR A 227 21.07 -15.83 -11.31
CA THR A 227 20.91 -15.93 -12.76
C THR A 227 19.58 -15.33 -13.22
N MET A 228 18.50 -15.58 -12.45
CA MET A 228 17.18 -15.05 -12.77
C MET A 228 17.08 -13.55 -12.46
N GLN A 229 17.79 -13.06 -11.45
CA GLN A 229 17.87 -11.62 -11.15
C GLN A 229 18.64 -10.85 -12.24
N MET A 230 19.59 -11.49 -12.92
CA MET A 230 20.37 -10.89 -14.01
C MET A 230 19.69 -11.02 -15.38
N ALA A 231 18.62 -11.82 -15.49
CA ALA A 231 17.87 -12.00 -16.73
C ALA A 231 17.18 -10.71 -17.17
N HIS A 232 17.11 -10.46 -18.47
CA HIS A 232 16.24 -9.43 -18.99
C HIS A 232 14.77 -9.86 -18.81
N PRO A 233 13.86 -8.95 -18.42
CA PRO A 233 12.44 -9.29 -18.31
C PRO A 233 11.85 -9.93 -19.55
N GLY A 234 12.36 -9.59 -20.75
CA GLY A 234 11.94 -10.16 -22.03
C GLY A 234 12.38 -11.62 -22.26
N ASP A 235 13.34 -12.13 -21.49
CA ASP A 235 13.81 -13.52 -21.60
C ASP A 235 12.86 -14.49 -20.85
N ILE A 236 12.03 -13.96 -19.95
CA ILE A 236 11.07 -14.73 -19.16
C ILE A 236 9.78 -14.89 -19.96
N LYS A 237 9.47 -16.11 -20.39
CA LYS A 237 8.19 -16.44 -21.03
C LYS A 237 7.09 -16.38 -19.98
N GLY A 238 6.41 -15.21 -19.84
CA GLY A 238 5.42 -15.00 -18.82
C GLY A 238 4.10 -14.44 -19.33
N TYR A 239 3.08 -14.63 -18.49
CA TYR A 239 1.78 -13.97 -18.63
C TYR A 239 1.60 -13.05 -17.44
N GLU A 240 1.44 -11.77 -17.69
CA GLU A 240 1.15 -10.80 -16.64
C GLU A 240 -0.29 -10.94 -16.17
N VAL A 241 -0.48 -11.06 -14.85
CA VAL A 241 -1.78 -11.30 -14.23
C VAL A 241 -1.98 -10.32 -13.08
N HIS A 242 -3.00 -9.46 -13.18
CA HIS A 242 -3.26 -8.40 -12.21
C HIS A 242 -4.06 -8.85 -10.97
N SER A 243 -4.56 -10.07 -10.94
CA SER A 243 -5.34 -10.60 -9.82
C SER A 243 -4.75 -11.92 -9.32
N ALA A 244 -4.53 -12.03 -8.01
CA ALA A 244 -4.08 -13.25 -7.38
C ALA A 244 -5.01 -14.44 -7.68
N ARG A 245 -6.33 -14.23 -7.61
CA ARG A 245 -7.33 -15.28 -7.90
C ARG A 245 -7.29 -15.75 -9.35
N VAL A 246 -7.06 -14.84 -10.29
CA VAL A 246 -6.91 -15.23 -11.70
C VAL A 246 -5.60 -16.01 -11.87
N CYS A 247 -4.53 -15.61 -11.20
CA CYS A 247 -3.26 -16.33 -11.21
C CYS A 247 -3.42 -17.75 -10.68
N ASP A 248 -4.09 -17.93 -9.54
CA ASP A 248 -4.42 -19.22 -8.95
C ASP A 248 -5.19 -20.12 -9.93
N PHE A 249 -6.26 -19.58 -10.52
CA PHE A 249 -7.08 -20.28 -11.50
C PHE A 249 -6.29 -20.72 -12.73
N LEU A 250 -5.47 -19.85 -13.29
CA LEU A 250 -4.65 -20.14 -14.46
C LEU A 250 -3.58 -21.20 -14.17
N CYS A 251 -2.97 -21.14 -12.99
CA CYS A 251 -2.00 -22.14 -12.53
C CYS A 251 -2.66 -23.51 -12.37
N GLU A 252 -3.79 -23.57 -11.67
CA GLU A 252 -4.57 -24.80 -11.47
C GLU A 252 -5.06 -25.39 -12.80
N SER A 253 -5.43 -24.53 -13.74
CA SER A 253 -5.84 -24.92 -15.11
C SER A 253 -4.68 -25.44 -15.99
N GLY A 254 -3.44 -25.31 -15.55
CA GLY A 254 -2.26 -25.85 -16.26
C GLY A 254 -1.65 -24.89 -17.27
N LEU A 255 -1.78 -23.58 -17.05
CA LEU A 255 -1.18 -22.59 -17.96
C LEU A 255 0.34 -22.41 -17.70
N GLY A 256 0.77 -22.41 -16.45
CA GLY A 256 2.15 -22.09 -16.08
C GLY A 256 2.50 -22.32 -14.61
N VAL A 257 3.67 -21.87 -14.25
CA VAL A 257 4.22 -21.84 -12.89
C VAL A 257 3.93 -20.48 -12.26
N MET A 258 3.47 -20.45 -11.02
CA MET A 258 3.27 -19.21 -10.24
C MET A 258 4.15 -19.18 -9.01
N GLY A 259 4.50 -17.96 -8.53
CA GLY A 259 5.01 -17.73 -7.19
C GLY A 259 3.87 -17.46 -6.23
N ALA A 260 3.82 -18.16 -5.09
CA ALA A 260 2.82 -17.91 -4.04
C ALA A 260 3.35 -18.33 -2.67
N PHE A 261 2.70 -17.84 -1.61
CA PHE A 261 3.04 -18.21 -0.25
C PHE A 261 2.50 -19.61 0.09
N ASP A 262 3.31 -20.40 0.81
CA ASP A 262 2.92 -21.73 1.30
C ASP A 262 1.57 -21.70 2.03
N GLU A 263 1.42 -20.71 2.89
CA GLU A 263 0.24 -20.54 3.73
C GLU A 263 -1.01 -20.28 2.89
N THR A 264 -0.90 -19.39 1.90
CA THR A 264 -2.04 -19.04 1.05
C THR A 264 -2.46 -20.17 0.14
N VAL A 265 -1.51 -20.93 -0.40
CA VAL A 265 -1.80 -22.14 -1.21
C VAL A 265 -2.54 -23.21 -0.38
N LYS A 266 -2.14 -23.39 0.88
CA LYS A 266 -2.82 -24.33 1.79
C LYS A 266 -4.23 -23.86 2.16
N LEU A 267 -4.39 -22.57 2.47
CA LEU A 267 -5.68 -21.98 2.84
C LEU A 267 -6.68 -21.97 1.68
N SER A 268 -6.21 -21.67 0.48
CA SER A 268 -7.03 -21.69 -0.74
C SER A 268 -7.36 -23.08 -1.25
N LYS A 269 -6.69 -24.12 -0.74
CA LYS A 269 -6.84 -25.53 -1.16
C LYS A 269 -6.61 -25.73 -2.65
N LEU A 270 -5.68 -24.98 -3.23
CA LEU A 270 -5.33 -25.09 -4.65
C LEU A 270 -4.76 -26.48 -4.97
N LYS A 271 -5.17 -27.03 -6.12
CA LYS A 271 -4.67 -28.32 -6.63
C LYS A 271 -3.38 -28.12 -7.40
N VAL A 272 -2.34 -27.68 -6.71
CA VAL A 272 -1.01 -27.42 -7.26
C VAL A 272 0.07 -28.11 -6.43
N GLU A 273 1.20 -28.40 -7.06
CA GLU A 273 2.35 -29.04 -6.44
C GLU A 273 3.51 -28.05 -6.33
N ASN A 274 4.28 -28.15 -5.25
CA ASN A 274 5.51 -27.37 -5.11
C ASN A 274 6.54 -27.89 -6.12
N VAL A 275 6.95 -26.99 -7.02
CA VAL A 275 7.88 -27.34 -8.12
C VAL A 275 9.27 -27.70 -7.58
N PHE A 276 9.71 -27.04 -6.49
CA PHE A 276 11.01 -27.27 -5.88
C PHE A 276 10.89 -27.67 -4.41
N PRO A 277 10.45 -28.89 -4.09
CA PRO A 277 10.16 -29.29 -2.70
C PRO A 277 11.43 -29.31 -1.82
N LYS A 278 12.60 -29.47 -2.39
CA LYS A 278 13.90 -29.47 -1.68
C LYS A 278 14.51 -28.07 -1.49
N ILE A 279 14.03 -27.08 -2.22
CA ILE A 279 14.52 -25.70 -2.09
C ILE A 279 13.71 -25.02 -1.00
N LYS A 280 14.41 -24.42 -0.03
CA LYS A 280 13.78 -23.63 1.00
C LYS A 280 13.17 -22.37 0.36
N GLY A 281 11.88 -22.13 0.64
CA GLY A 281 11.19 -20.93 0.16
C GLY A 281 11.84 -19.66 0.69
N GLU A 282 11.80 -18.62 -0.13
CA GLU A 282 12.24 -17.28 0.28
C GLU A 282 11.29 -16.71 1.32
N LYS A 283 11.85 -16.08 2.34
CA LYS A 283 11.04 -15.46 3.39
C LYS A 283 10.67 -14.04 3.02
N VAL A 284 9.38 -13.75 3.10
CA VAL A 284 8.83 -12.41 2.96
C VAL A 284 8.22 -12.00 4.29
N ASP A 285 8.88 -11.07 4.97
CA ASP A 285 8.44 -10.57 6.26
C ASP A 285 7.39 -9.46 6.04
N LEU A 286 6.19 -9.66 6.56
CA LEU A 286 5.13 -8.68 6.54
C LEU A 286 4.98 -8.00 7.90
N PHE A 287 4.66 -6.71 7.84
CA PHE A 287 4.50 -5.84 9.00
C PHE A 287 3.13 -5.18 8.96
N VAL A 288 2.53 -5.00 10.12
CA VAL A 288 1.46 -4.01 10.29
C VAL A 288 2.13 -2.65 10.42
N ARG A 289 1.85 -1.75 9.49
CA ARG A 289 2.36 -0.37 9.45
C ARG A 289 1.24 0.58 9.80
N VAL A 290 1.51 1.52 10.68
CA VAL A 290 0.54 2.53 11.13
C VAL A 290 1.25 3.84 11.43
N ASN A 291 0.62 4.97 11.12
CA ASN A 291 1.14 6.28 11.49
C ASN A 291 1.22 6.43 13.01
N ARG A 292 2.34 6.95 13.55
CA ARG A 292 2.57 7.14 14.99
C ARG A 292 1.50 7.97 15.68
N GLN A 293 0.95 8.97 15.00
CA GLN A 293 -0.11 9.78 15.58
C GLN A 293 -1.43 9.01 15.64
N PHE A 294 -1.77 8.28 14.59
CA PHE A 294 -2.98 7.44 14.58
C PHE A 294 -2.89 6.28 15.57
N LEU A 295 -1.71 5.74 15.81
CA LEU A 295 -1.51 4.70 16.83
C LEU A 295 -1.89 5.16 18.26
N LYS A 296 -1.91 6.48 18.54
CA LYS A 296 -2.38 7.01 19.82
C LYS A 296 -3.90 6.86 19.99
N ALA A 297 -4.65 6.77 18.90
CA ALA A 297 -6.09 6.57 18.95
C ALA A 297 -6.43 5.16 19.48
N PRO A 298 -7.37 5.02 20.43
CA PRO A 298 -7.77 3.72 20.95
C PRO A 298 -8.24 2.75 19.89
N VAL A 299 -8.97 3.22 18.88
CA VAL A 299 -9.48 2.41 17.77
C VAL A 299 -8.35 1.77 16.96
N ALA A 300 -7.25 2.49 16.73
CA ALA A 300 -6.12 1.95 15.96
C ALA A 300 -5.46 0.78 16.69
N ARG A 301 -5.18 0.93 17.99
CA ARG A 301 -4.61 -0.14 18.83
C ARG A 301 -5.52 -1.34 18.93
N TYR A 302 -6.81 -1.10 19.11
CA TYR A 302 -7.82 -2.15 19.19
C TYR A 302 -7.89 -2.95 17.89
N PHE A 303 -7.96 -2.27 16.75
CA PHE A 303 -8.01 -2.91 15.44
C PHE A 303 -6.72 -3.67 15.11
N ILE A 304 -5.55 -3.12 15.45
CA ILE A 304 -4.27 -3.82 15.28
C ILE A 304 -4.25 -5.12 16.10
N ASN A 305 -4.68 -5.09 17.36
CA ASN A 305 -4.77 -6.30 18.19
C ASN A 305 -5.66 -7.35 17.54
N TRP A 306 -6.81 -6.93 17.01
CA TRP A 306 -7.71 -7.82 16.29
C TRP A 306 -7.08 -8.41 15.02
N LEU A 307 -6.28 -7.64 14.26
CA LEU A 307 -5.54 -8.17 13.11
C LEU A 307 -4.59 -9.30 13.51
N PHE A 308 -3.91 -9.16 14.65
CA PHE A 308 -3.04 -10.21 15.17
C PHE A 308 -3.84 -11.44 15.62
N GLU A 309 -5.02 -11.24 16.21
CA GLU A 309 -5.92 -12.37 16.52
C GLU A 309 -6.38 -13.12 15.26
N CYS A 310 -6.70 -12.41 14.17
CA CYS A 310 -7.04 -13.02 12.89
C CYS A 310 -5.89 -13.89 12.38
N ARG A 311 -4.67 -13.33 12.38
CA ARG A 311 -3.46 -14.07 12.02
C ARG A 311 -3.32 -15.35 12.86
N ASP A 312 -3.39 -15.24 14.17
CA ASP A 312 -3.17 -16.37 15.08
C ASP A 312 -4.25 -17.46 14.91
N LYS A 313 -5.51 -17.08 14.74
CA LYS A 313 -6.61 -18.00 14.48
C LYS A 313 -6.46 -18.72 13.14
N THR A 314 -5.94 -18.04 12.13
CA THR A 314 -5.83 -18.58 10.76
C THR A 314 -4.53 -19.35 10.55
N LEU A 315 -3.40 -18.77 10.94
CA LEU A 315 -2.07 -19.33 10.67
C LEU A 315 -1.57 -20.22 11.80
N GLY A 316 -2.09 -20.11 13.02
CA GLY A 316 -1.75 -21.00 14.13
C GLY A 316 -2.18 -22.45 13.93
N GLY A 317 -3.17 -22.73 13.06
CA GLY A 317 -3.56 -24.06 12.61
C GLY A 317 -2.66 -24.64 11.51
N ILE A 318 -1.86 -23.83 10.86
CA ILE A 318 -0.85 -24.23 9.87
C ILE A 318 0.46 -24.31 10.63
N GLN A 319 1.12 -25.48 10.71
CA GLN A 319 2.34 -25.73 11.50
C GLN A 319 3.54 -24.86 11.05
N THR A 320 3.39 -23.56 11.08
CA THR A 320 4.46 -22.57 10.89
C THR A 320 4.74 -21.91 12.24
N LYS A 321 5.95 -22.11 12.78
CA LYS A 321 6.36 -21.38 13.97
C LYS A 321 6.28 -19.90 13.65
N PRO A 322 5.53 -19.09 14.45
CA PRO A 322 5.55 -17.63 14.26
C PRO A 322 6.99 -17.16 14.40
N SER A 323 7.46 -16.40 13.43
CA SER A 323 8.86 -15.92 13.40
C SER A 323 9.17 -14.90 14.49
N PHE A 324 8.14 -14.39 15.16
CA PHE A 324 8.26 -13.33 16.15
C PHE A 324 7.44 -13.62 17.41
N PRO A 325 8.03 -13.40 18.61
CA PRO A 325 7.28 -13.51 19.84
C PRO A 325 6.17 -12.46 19.88
N HIS A 326 4.97 -12.89 20.28
CA HIS A 326 3.85 -11.98 20.52
C HIS A 326 4.22 -10.95 21.59
N LYS A 327 4.70 -9.78 21.24
CA LYS A 327 4.55 -8.64 22.12
C LYS A 327 3.07 -8.27 22.12
N LYS A 328 2.35 -8.56 23.20
CA LYS A 328 1.07 -7.93 23.47
C LYS A 328 1.26 -6.44 23.23
N LEU A 329 0.61 -5.91 22.22
CA LEU A 329 0.53 -4.48 21.97
C LEU A 329 -0.34 -3.90 23.09
N ILE A 330 0.30 -3.74 24.23
CA ILE A 330 0.04 -2.85 25.36
C ILE A 330 -1.41 -2.74 25.87
N PRO A 331 -1.56 -2.63 27.19
CA PRO A 331 -2.85 -2.52 27.86
C PRO A 331 -3.63 -1.28 27.45
#